data_d297ec46b37162374a4a93c8e11464d0
#
_entry.id   d297ec46b37162374a4a93c8e11464d0
#
_cell.length_a   1.000
_cell.length_b   1.000
_cell.length_c   1.000
_cell.angle_alpha   90.00
_cell.angle_beta   90.00
_cell.angle_gamma   90.00
#
_symmetry.space_group_name_H-M   'P 1'
#
loop_
_entity.id
_entity.type
_entity.pdbx_description
1 polymer ?
#
loop_
_entity_poly.entity_id
_entity_poly.type
_entity_poly.pdbx_seq_one_letter_code
_entity_poly.pdbx_strand_id
1 'polypeptide(L)'
;MKTYSWTLAVAAAVGLCALAGCNQRQSSQETAKDVAEARQDANKEVAEERKEAADTARDNAKDQASAEYDVAVAQADGQRKIAKEKCESLSSDAQKACKDQADATYDSAKAQAQATLDAAKASGSARPAGQ
;
A
#
# COMPACT_ATOMS: atom_id res chain seq x y z
N MET A 1 3.53 -8.92 -25.43
CA MET A 1 2.55 -8.36 -24.51
C MET A 1 1.27 -9.18 -24.60
N LYS A 2 1.03 -10.09 -23.64
CA LYS A 2 -0.17 -10.93 -23.60
C LYS A 2 -1.08 -10.36 -22.51
N THR A 3 -2.15 -9.71 -22.95
CA THR A 3 -3.21 -9.21 -22.08
C THR A 3 -4.07 -10.40 -21.63
N TYR A 4 -3.94 -10.79 -20.36
CA TYR A 4 -4.87 -11.73 -19.74
C TYR A 4 -6.13 -10.98 -19.35
N SER A 5 -7.15 -11.11 -20.22
CA SER A 5 -8.52 -10.69 -19.94
C SER A 5 -9.16 -11.74 -19.01
N TRP A 6 -9.20 -11.45 -17.72
CA TRP A 6 -9.91 -12.28 -16.75
C TRP A 6 -11.36 -11.82 -16.67
N THR A 7 -12.17 -12.38 -17.55
CA THR A 7 -13.64 -12.27 -17.44
C THR A 7 -14.09 -13.18 -16.29
N LEU A 8 -14.39 -12.60 -15.14
CA LEU A 8 -15.12 -13.23 -14.05
C LEU A 8 -16.56 -13.46 -14.49
N ALA A 9 -16.85 -14.67 -14.96
CA ALA A 9 -18.20 -15.16 -15.16
C ALA A 9 -18.79 -15.49 -13.76
N VAL A 10 -19.54 -14.55 -13.20
CA VAL A 10 -20.42 -14.81 -12.06
C VAL A 10 -21.62 -15.59 -12.61
N ALA A 11 -21.55 -16.89 -12.52
CA ALA A 11 -22.68 -17.78 -12.77
C ALA A 11 -23.64 -17.67 -11.56
N ALA A 12 -24.68 -16.87 -11.70
CA ALA A 12 -25.83 -16.87 -10.80
C ALA A 12 -26.57 -18.21 -10.95
N ALA A 13 -26.21 -19.19 -10.12
CA ALA A 13 -26.99 -20.38 -9.95
C ALA A 13 -28.21 -20.06 -9.06
N VAL A 14 -29.27 -19.58 -9.68
CA VAL A 14 -30.60 -19.56 -9.05
C VAL A 14 -31.12 -20.99 -9.06
N GLY A 15 -30.76 -21.74 -8.00
CA GLY A 15 -31.34 -23.05 -7.73
C GLY A 15 -32.77 -22.89 -7.25
N LEU A 16 -33.75 -23.21 -8.10
CA LEU A 16 -35.12 -23.49 -7.68
C LEU A 16 -35.11 -24.73 -6.78
N CYS A 17 -35.04 -24.55 -5.45
CA CYS A 17 -35.43 -25.57 -4.50
C CYS A 17 -36.94 -25.49 -4.27
N ALA A 18 -37.71 -26.06 -5.21
CA ALA A 18 -39.07 -26.47 -4.94
C ALA A 18 -39.03 -27.85 -4.22
N LEU A 19 -38.93 -27.84 -2.89
CA LEU A 19 -39.21 -29.00 -2.06
C LEU A 19 -40.31 -28.66 -1.08
N ALA A 20 -41.42 -29.34 -1.28
CA ALA A 20 -42.56 -29.40 -0.43
C ALA A 20 -42.18 -29.76 1.02
N GLY A 21 -42.78 -29.09 1.97
CA GLY A 21 -42.95 -29.57 3.32
C GLY A 21 -42.13 -28.93 4.41
N CYS A 22 -42.47 -27.68 4.79
CA CYS A 22 -42.41 -27.23 6.17
C CYS A 22 -43.55 -26.25 6.40
N ASN A 23 -44.57 -26.71 7.04
CA ASN A 23 -45.74 -25.95 7.46
C ASN A 23 -45.39 -25.17 8.76
N GLN A 24 -44.51 -24.19 8.61
CA GLN A 24 -44.36 -23.08 9.54
C GLN A 24 -44.22 -21.80 8.73
N ARG A 25 -45.38 -21.21 8.41
CA ARG A 25 -45.43 -19.85 7.91
C ARG A 25 -44.92 -18.93 9.02
N GLN A 26 -43.62 -18.66 9.04
CA GLN A 26 -43.11 -17.49 9.76
C GLN A 26 -43.92 -16.29 9.33
N SER A 27 -44.37 -15.50 10.31
CA SER A 27 -45.12 -14.29 10.00
C SER A 27 -44.25 -13.39 9.14
N SER A 28 -44.84 -12.64 8.23
CA SER A 28 -44.07 -11.70 7.38
C SER A 28 -43.24 -10.68 8.20
N GLN A 29 -43.67 -10.43 9.44
CA GLN A 29 -42.95 -9.57 10.38
C GLN A 29 -41.71 -10.26 10.97
N GLU A 30 -41.75 -11.56 11.22
CA GLU A 30 -40.64 -12.35 11.72
C GLU A 30 -39.55 -12.48 10.64
N THR A 31 -39.94 -12.82 9.43
CA THR A 31 -39.03 -12.85 8.28
C THR A 31 -38.39 -11.47 8.01
N ALA A 32 -39.14 -10.39 8.18
CA ALA A 32 -38.59 -9.04 8.01
C ALA A 32 -37.53 -8.67 9.06
N LYS A 33 -37.70 -9.14 10.31
CA LYS A 33 -36.69 -8.99 11.37
C LYS A 33 -35.45 -9.81 11.09
N ASP A 34 -35.60 -11.08 10.72
CA ASP A 34 -34.48 -11.97 10.41
C ASP A 34 -33.65 -11.44 9.24
N VAL A 35 -34.32 -10.91 8.21
CA VAL A 35 -33.64 -10.26 7.08
C VAL A 35 -32.92 -8.98 7.52
N ALA A 36 -33.49 -8.20 8.42
CA ALA A 36 -32.85 -6.99 8.93
C ALA A 36 -31.61 -7.31 9.78
N GLU A 37 -31.68 -8.32 10.65
CA GLU A 37 -30.53 -8.82 11.42
C GLU A 37 -29.44 -9.36 10.50
N ALA A 38 -29.78 -10.21 9.56
CA ALA A 38 -28.82 -10.78 8.60
C ALA A 38 -28.12 -9.68 7.78
N ARG A 39 -28.85 -8.60 7.41
CA ARG A 39 -28.24 -7.44 6.74
C ARG A 39 -27.30 -6.66 7.65
N GLN A 40 -27.64 -6.50 8.92
CA GLN A 40 -26.76 -5.82 9.87
C GLN A 40 -25.47 -6.62 10.08
N ASP A 41 -25.56 -7.93 10.23
CA ASP A 41 -24.40 -8.78 10.44
C ASP A 41 -23.53 -8.82 9.19
N ALA A 42 -24.11 -8.97 8.01
CA ALA A 42 -23.37 -8.89 6.76
C ALA A 42 -22.66 -7.52 6.57
N ASN A 43 -23.32 -6.42 6.96
CA ASN A 43 -22.71 -5.11 6.92
C ASN A 43 -21.56 -4.93 7.91
N LYS A 44 -21.65 -5.52 9.10
CA LYS A 44 -20.54 -5.54 10.08
C LYS A 44 -19.35 -6.32 9.53
N GLU A 45 -19.58 -7.54 9.04
CA GLU A 45 -18.56 -8.38 8.45
C GLU A 45 -17.84 -7.68 7.29
N VAL A 46 -18.60 -7.09 6.35
CA VAL A 46 -18.02 -6.31 5.25
C VAL A 46 -17.23 -5.09 5.77
N ALA A 47 -17.65 -4.45 6.85
CA ALA A 47 -16.92 -3.32 7.42
C ALA A 47 -15.60 -3.77 8.08
N GLU A 48 -15.58 -4.91 8.75
CA GLU A 48 -14.38 -5.50 9.33
C GLU A 48 -13.39 -5.92 8.25
N GLU A 49 -13.83 -6.63 7.22
CA GLU A 49 -13.01 -7.02 6.06
C GLU A 49 -12.41 -5.81 5.34
N ARG A 50 -13.21 -4.76 5.14
CA ARG A 50 -12.70 -3.51 4.55
C ARG A 50 -11.65 -2.83 5.41
N LYS A 51 -11.80 -2.88 6.73
CA LYS A 51 -10.82 -2.34 7.66
C LYS A 51 -9.51 -3.12 7.58
N GLU A 52 -9.57 -4.44 7.62
CA GLU A 52 -8.40 -5.31 7.51
C GLU A 52 -7.67 -5.12 6.17
N ALA A 53 -8.42 -5.06 5.07
CA ALA A 53 -7.85 -4.77 3.76
C ALA A 53 -7.17 -3.39 3.70
N ALA A 54 -7.76 -2.38 4.35
CA ALA A 54 -7.17 -1.03 4.42
C ALA A 54 -5.89 -1.01 5.27
N ASP A 55 -5.86 -1.73 6.38
CA ASP A 55 -4.68 -1.83 7.25
C ASP A 55 -3.54 -2.57 6.53
N THR A 56 -3.84 -3.67 5.84
CA THR A 56 -2.88 -4.40 5.00
C THR A 56 -2.32 -3.52 3.88
N ALA A 57 -3.18 -2.75 3.20
CA ALA A 57 -2.73 -1.84 2.14
C ALA A 57 -1.80 -0.74 2.67
N ARG A 58 -2.03 -0.24 3.89
CA ARG A 58 -1.15 0.74 4.54
C ARG A 58 0.21 0.16 4.89
N ASP A 59 0.25 -1.05 5.41
CA ASP A 59 1.51 -1.69 5.78
C ASP A 59 2.34 -1.99 4.53
N ASN A 60 1.73 -2.49 3.47
CA ASN A 60 2.39 -2.67 2.18
C ASN A 60 2.95 -1.34 1.61
N ALA A 61 2.22 -0.23 1.76
CA ALA A 61 2.70 1.09 1.32
C ALA A 61 3.90 1.59 2.13
N LYS A 62 3.96 1.31 3.44
CA LYS A 62 5.11 1.64 4.28
C LYS A 62 6.34 0.81 3.93
N ASP A 63 6.15 -0.49 3.67
CA ASP A 63 7.24 -1.38 3.27
C ASP A 63 7.82 -0.97 1.91
N GLN A 64 6.95 -0.63 0.95
CA GLN A 64 7.37 -0.11 -0.34
C GLN A 64 8.16 1.20 -0.19
N ALA A 65 7.68 2.16 0.61
CA ALA A 65 8.39 3.41 0.84
C ALA A 65 9.76 3.20 1.50
N SER A 66 9.88 2.21 2.39
CA SER A 66 11.15 1.85 3.00
C SER A 66 12.12 1.26 1.98
N ALA A 67 11.66 0.38 1.11
CA ALA A 67 12.47 -0.19 0.03
C ALA A 67 12.92 0.87 -0.99
N GLU A 68 12.05 1.83 -1.32
CA GLU A 68 12.39 2.96 -2.20
C GLU A 68 13.47 3.86 -1.58
N TYR A 69 13.40 4.11 -0.26
CA TYR A 69 14.45 4.81 0.47
C TYR A 69 15.79 4.09 0.37
N ASP A 70 15.82 2.79 0.62
CA ASP A 70 17.05 1.99 0.56
C ASP A 70 17.68 2.02 -0.84
N VAL A 71 16.86 1.92 -1.88
CA VAL A 71 17.32 2.03 -3.27
C VAL A 71 17.88 3.42 -3.56
N ALA A 72 17.20 4.48 -3.13
CA ALA A 72 17.64 5.86 -3.34
C ALA A 72 18.99 6.13 -2.64
N VAL A 73 19.15 5.67 -1.40
CA VAL A 73 20.41 5.81 -0.64
C VAL A 73 21.54 5.01 -1.30
N ALA A 74 21.28 3.78 -1.75
CA ALA A 74 22.28 2.96 -2.44
C ALA A 74 22.73 3.60 -3.76
N GLN A 75 21.80 4.18 -4.53
CA GLN A 75 22.14 4.91 -5.76
C GLN A 75 22.97 6.15 -5.46
N ALA A 76 22.61 6.93 -4.44
CA ALA A 76 23.37 8.12 -4.03
C ALA A 76 24.79 7.75 -3.57
N ASP A 77 24.95 6.65 -2.81
CA ASP A 77 26.28 6.17 -2.40
C ASP A 77 27.14 5.72 -3.59
N GLY A 78 26.53 5.03 -4.55
CA GLY A 78 27.19 4.66 -5.79
C GLY A 78 27.67 5.88 -6.58
N GLN A 79 26.84 6.91 -6.69
CA GLN A 79 27.21 8.18 -7.36
C GLN A 79 28.31 8.91 -6.60
N ARG A 80 28.26 8.93 -5.26
CA ARG A 80 29.31 9.51 -4.42
C ARG A 80 30.67 8.83 -4.66
N LYS A 81 30.70 7.49 -4.69
CA LYS A 81 31.91 6.71 -4.94
C LYS A 81 32.49 7.04 -6.32
N ILE A 82 31.66 7.04 -7.36
CA ILE A 82 32.08 7.41 -8.72
C ILE A 82 32.63 8.85 -8.77
N ALA A 83 31.96 9.78 -8.09
CA ALA A 83 32.41 11.17 -8.02
C ALA A 83 33.76 11.30 -7.32
N LYS A 84 33.96 10.59 -6.19
CA LYS A 84 35.25 10.59 -5.46
C LYS A 84 36.40 10.01 -6.30
N GLU A 85 36.18 8.94 -7.05
CA GLU A 85 37.17 8.40 -7.97
C GLU A 85 37.57 9.40 -9.05
N LYS A 86 36.61 10.14 -9.60
CA LYS A 86 36.93 11.21 -10.56
C LYS A 86 37.74 12.33 -9.95
N CYS A 87 37.62 12.59 -8.64
CA CYS A 87 38.39 13.60 -7.95
C CYS A 87 39.87 13.22 -7.77
N GLU A 88 40.23 11.92 -7.88
CA GLU A 88 41.62 11.45 -7.69
C GLU A 88 42.60 12.00 -8.74
N SER A 89 42.10 12.40 -9.90
CA SER A 89 42.93 13.01 -10.96
C SER A 89 43.27 14.50 -10.73
N LEU A 90 42.73 15.12 -9.68
CA LEU A 90 42.90 16.53 -9.40
C LEU A 90 44.10 16.80 -8.46
N SER A 91 44.58 18.04 -8.45
CA SER A 91 45.60 18.51 -7.47
C SER A 91 45.02 18.50 -6.02
N SER A 92 45.90 18.43 -5.02
CA SER A 92 45.54 18.20 -3.62
C SER A 92 44.39 19.08 -3.08
N ASP A 93 44.42 20.40 -3.34
CA ASP A 93 43.37 21.30 -2.86
C ASP A 93 42.08 21.16 -3.66
N ALA A 94 42.18 21.04 -5.00
CA ALA A 94 41.03 20.75 -5.86
C ALA A 94 40.44 19.39 -5.60
N GLN A 95 41.25 18.39 -5.31
CA GLN A 95 40.83 17.03 -4.94
C GLN A 95 39.99 17.06 -3.67
N LYS A 96 40.47 17.76 -2.63
CA LYS A 96 39.71 17.87 -1.38
C LYS A 96 38.36 18.54 -1.61
N ALA A 97 38.32 19.70 -2.27
CA ALA A 97 37.08 20.41 -2.56
C ALA A 97 36.10 19.55 -3.38
N CYS A 98 36.60 18.80 -4.37
CA CYS A 98 35.81 17.88 -5.17
C CYS A 98 35.17 16.75 -4.32
N LYS A 99 35.95 16.16 -3.41
CA LYS A 99 35.44 15.11 -2.50
C LYS A 99 34.42 15.66 -1.51
N ASP A 100 34.66 16.83 -0.97
CA ASP A 100 33.72 17.53 -0.07
C ASP A 100 32.38 17.80 -0.81
N GLN A 101 32.44 18.21 -2.09
CA GLN A 101 31.24 18.38 -2.93
C GLN A 101 30.50 17.07 -3.18
N ALA A 102 31.22 15.96 -3.39
CA ALA A 102 30.62 14.65 -3.58
C ALA A 102 29.89 14.16 -2.32
N ASP A 103 30.48 14.41 -1.14
CA ASP A 103 29.86 14.10 0.14
C ASP A 103 28.62 14.98 0.38
N ALA A 104 28.70 16.28 0.15
CA ALA A 104 27.56 17.18 0.31
C ALA A 104 26.37 16.79 -0.63
N THR A 105 26.67 16.35 -1.84
CA THR A 105 25.66 15.86 -2.79
C THR A 105 24.98 14.61 -2.28
N TYR A 106 25.75 13.67 -1.74
CA TYR A 106 25.22 12.46 -1.12
C TYR A 106 24.32 12.77 0.09
N ASP A 107 24.78 13.65 0.98
CA ASP A 107 24.02 14.03 2.18
C ASP A 107 22.70 14.69 1.81
N SER A 108 22.70 15.54 0.78
CA SER A 108 21.48 16.16 0.24
C SER A 108 20.52 15.12 -0.34
N ALA A 109 21.01 14.16 -1.13
CA ALA A 109 20.19 13.11 -1.71
C ALA A 109 19.59 12.20 -0.64
N LYS A 110 20.39 11.84 0.39
CA LYS A 110 19.92 11.06 1.54
C LYS A 110 18.84 11.79 2.33
N ALA A 111 19.01 13.09 2.56
CA ALA A 111 18.01 13.91 3.25
C ALA A 111 16.70 13.99 2.47
N GLN A 112 16.78 14.11 1.14
CA GLN A 112 15.59 14.09 0.26
C GLN A 112 14.87 12.74 0.32
N ALA A 113 15.61 11.63 0.24
CA ALA A 113 15.05 10.29 0.36
C ALA A 113 14.36 10.09 1.71
N GLN A 114 14.99 10.58 2.80
CA GLN A 114 14.40 10.52 4.14
C GLN A 114 13.09 11.32 4.22
N ALA A 115 13.07 12.53 3.68
CA ALA A 115 11.85 13.34 3.67
C ALA A 115 10.71 12.67 2.88
N THR A 116 11.04 12.01 1.77
CA THR A 116 10.05 11.23 0.99
C THR A 116 9.49 10.06 1.80
N LEU A 117 10.36 9.31 2.47
CA LEU A 117 9.96 8.21 3.36
C LEU A 117 9.03 8.69 4.49
N ASP A 118 9.40 9.80 5.13
CA ASP A 118 8.61 10.35 6.24
C ASP A 118 7.24 10.85 5.76
N ALA A 119 7.17 11.47 4.59
CA ALA A 119 5.92 11.88 3.96
C ALA A 119 5.03 10.68 3.61
N ALA A 120 5.61 9.60 3.08
CA ALA A 120 4.89 8.38 2.77
C ALA A 120 4.34 7.70 4.04
N LYS A 121 5.13 7.63 5.11
CA LYS A 121 4.71 7.12 6.41
C LYS A 121 3.60 7.96 7.05
N ALA A 122 3.69 9.28 6.95
CA ALA A 122 2.67 10.18 7.45
C ALA A 122 1.35 10.02 6.70
N SER A 123 1.38 9.93 5.37
CA SER A 123 0.18 9.72 4.54
C SER A 123 -0.45 8.36 4.77
N GLY A 124 0.35 7.31 4.95
CA GLY A 124 -0.14 5.97 5.32
C GLY A 124 -0.74 5.91 6.72
N SER A 125 -0.39 6.85 7.60
CA SER A 125 -0.93 6.94 8.97
C SER A 125 -2.18 7.81 9.07
N ALA A 126 -2.49 8.63 8.05
CA ALA A 126 -3.68 9.44 8.00
C ALA A 126 -4.91 8.54 7.86
N ARG A 127 -5.63 8.35 8.97
CA ARG A 127 -6.92 7.68 9.01
C ARG A 127 -7.90 8.50 8.16
N PRO A 128 -8.62 7.90 7.19
CA PRO A 128 -9.69 8.65 6.54
C PRO A 128 -10.65 9.12 7.61
N ALA A 129 -10.78 10.45 7.74
CA ALA A 129 -11.75 11.06 8.64
C ALA A 129 -13.15 10.74 8.12
N GLY A 130 -13.81 9.80 8.77
CA GLY A 130 -15.27 9.65 8.74
C GLY A 130 -15.84 9.09 7.43
N GLN A 131 -16.14 7.81 7.43
CA GLN A 131 -17.35 7.25 6.80
C GLN A 131 -18.07 6.39 7.82
#